data_19f526c41470b84905e4aa4633518854
#
_entry.id   19f526c41470b84905e4aa4633518854
#
_cell.length_a   1.000
_cell.length_b   1.000
_cell.length_c   1.000
_cell.angle_alpha   90.00
_cell.angle_beta   90.00
_cell.angle_gamma   90.00
#
_symmetry.space_group_name_H-M   'P 1'
#
loop_
_entity.id
_entity.type
_entity.pdbx_description
1 polymer ?
#
loop_
_entity_poly.entity_id
_entity_poly.type
_entity_poly.pdbx_seq_one_letter_code
_entity_poly.pdbx_strand_id
1 'polypeptide(L)'
;MSGRSIGHCGGQTRLTVAALLLAVLAAPYAHAGLFDDDEARRQVKDLTIKTNERLDTIAKGQIELANQIQTLRDENSRLRGQVETLSYELDAAKKRQQDFYVDLDGRLRKLEPQTTPSADAKPADESKPAVEAPKKVVSDPAAETREYEAALNLFRANRFKEAAAAFEAFARAHPDSTLTPSAYYWLGNAHYSLRDCKKAIDAHRLLPSKWPAHAKAPDALLNIATCQQELADAKGAKATLETLVARYPDSAAASTAKQRLKK
;
A
#
# COMPACT_ATOMS: atom_id res chain seq x y z
N MET A 1 107.56 23.63 -0.98
CA MET A 1 107.47 25.06 -0.79
C MET A 1 106.14 25.46 -1.40
N SER A 2 105.09 25.55 -0.64
CA SER A 2 104.50 26.73 0.04
C SER A 2 103.93 27.74 -0.90
N GLY A 3 102.66 27.96 -0.87
CA GLY A 3 101.95 29.04 -1.49
C GLY A 3 100.42 28.95 -1.29
N ARG A 4 99.90 29.29 -0.07
CA ARG A 4 98.49 29.53 0.18
C ARG A 4 98.03 30.80 -0.56
N SER A 5 96.92 30.72 -1.30
CA SER A 5 96.15 31.85 -1.73
C SER A 5 94.77 31.80 -1.08
N ILE A 6 94.53 32.79 -0.20
CA ILE A 6 93.30 33.07 0.45
C ILE A 6 92.47 33.94 -0.50
N GLY A 7 91.42 33.37 -1.10
CA GLY A 7 90.58 34.15 -2.08
C GLY A 7 89.20 34.43 -1.46
N HIS A 8 88.91 35.68 -1.32
CA HIS A 8 87.68 36.41 -1.18
C HIS A 8 86.34 35.61 -1.42
N CYS A 9 85.70 35.21 -0.38
CA CYS A 9 84.33 34.63 -0.43
C CYS A 9 83.31 35.46 0.39
N GLY A 10 83.46 36.79 0.39
CA GLY A 10 82.62 37.66 1.23
C GLY A 10 81.65 38.59 0.50
N GLY A 11 81.79 38.67 -0.83
CA GLY A 11 81.02 39.65 -1.62
C GLY A 11 79.71 39.11 -2.23
N GLN A 12 79.68 37.85 -2.62
CA GLN A 12 78.56 37.29 -3.34
C GLN A 12 77.39 36.95 -2.40
N THR A 13 77.66 36.56 -1.16
CA THR A 13 76.57 36.25 -0.18
C THR A 13 75.79 37.50 0.27
N ARG A 14 76.41 38.64 0.32
CA ARG A 14 75.75 39.93 0.67
C ARG A 14 74.87 40.44 -0.46
N LEU A 15 75.27 40.26 -1.72
CA LEU A 15 74.44 40.61 -2.88
C LEU A 15 73.26 39.71 -3.08
N THR A 16 73.43 38.42 -2.79
CA THR A 16 72.28 37.46 -2.88
C THR A 16 71.24 37.67 -1.77
N VAL A 17 71.66 38.01 -0.56
CA VAL A 17 70.75 38.29 0.57
C VAL A 17 70.02 39.65 0.33
N ALA A 18 70.70 40.64 -0.23
CA ALA A 18 70.09 41.93 -0.59
C ALA A 18 69.06 41.78 -1.74
N ALA A 19 69.36 40.93 -2.75
CA ALA A 19 68.45 40.63 -3.83
C ALA A 19 67.19 39.83 -3.35
N LEU A 20 67.36 38.90 -2.40
CA LEU A 20 66.28 38.17 -1.79
C LEU A 20 65.36 39.04 -0.89
N LEU A 21 65.94 39.98 -0.14
CA LEU A 21 65.18 40.95 0.66
C LEU A 21 64.43 41.97 -0.22
N LEU A 22 64.97 42.40 -1.37
CA LEU A 22 64.28 43.24 -2.33
C LEU A 22 63.15 42.51 -3.06
N ALA A 23 63.29 41.18 -3.31
CA ALA A 23 62.22 40.35 -3.91
C ALA A 23 61.03 40.12 -2.95
N VAL A 24 61.25 40.06 -1.65
CA VAL A 24 60.21 39.98 -0.65
C VAL A 24 59.42 41.29 -0.48
N LEU A 25 60.07 42.44 -0.73
CA LEU A 25 59.41 43.76 -0.71
C LEU A 25 58.66 44.08 -2.01
N ALA A 26 58.92 43.33 -3.09
CA ALA A 26 58.26 43.50 -4.38
C ALA A 26 57.14 42.46 -4.58
N ALA A 27 56.73 41.71 -3.54
CA ALA A 27 55.52 40.89 -3.61
C ALA A 27 54.37 41.88 -3.91
N PRO A 28 53.61 41.69 -5.02
CA PRO A 28 52.44 42.49 -5.23
C PRO A 28 51.52 42.22 -4.01
N TYR A 29 51.25 43.26 -3.26
CA TYR A 29 50.11 43.22 -2.34
C TYR A 29 48.94 42.81 -3.20
N ALA A 30 48.55 41.55 -3.12
CA ALA A 30 47.28 41.09 -3.64
C ALA A 30 46.23 41.93 -2.90
N HIS A 31 45.80 42.99 -3.55
CA HIS A 31 44.60 43.68 -3.18
C HIS A 31 43.46 42.64 -3.37
N ALA A 32 43.23 41.82 -2.37
CA ALA A 32 41.94 41.15 -2.20
C ALA A 32 40.96 42.31 -2.20
N GLY A 33 40.28 42.47 -3.35
CA GLY A 33 39.60 43.69 -3.67
C GLY A 33 38.51 43.99 -2.68
N LEU A 34 38.49 45.22 -2.21
CA LEU A 34 37.40 45.81 -1.42
C LEU A 34 36.01 45.57 -2.08
N PHE A 35 35.99 45.26 -3.39
CA PHE A 35 34.78 44.98 -4.18
C PHE A 35 34.30 43.52 -4.11
N ASP A 36 35.16 42.54 -3.75
CA ASP A 36 34.81 41.14 -3.63
C ASP A 36 34.04 40.84 -2.32
N ASP A 37 34.32 41.64 -1.27
CA ASP A 37 33.66 41.54 0.01
C ASP A 37 32.19 42.05 -0.04
N ASP A 38 31.92 43.06 -0.86
CA ASP A 38 30.58 43.59 -1.04
C ASP A 38 29.68 42.63 -1.84
N GLU A 39 30.22 41.96 -2.86
CA GLU A 39 29.50 40.96 -3.63
C GLU A 39 29.22 39.71 -2.78
N ALA A 40 30.20 39.22 -2.02
CA ALA A 40 30.04 38.14 -1.10
C ALA A 40 28.96 38.44 -0.02
N ARG A 41 28.98 39.68 0.50
CA ARG A 41 27.93 40.14 1.47
C ARG A 41 26.55 40.21 0.84
N ARG A 42 26.40 40.60 -0.41
CA ARG A 42 25.12 40.58 -1.15
C ARG A 42 24.65 39.16 -1.33
N GLN A 43 25.50 38.23 -1.76
CA GLN A 43 25.17 36.84 -1.95
C GLN A 43 24.75 36.16 -0.65
N VAL A 44 25.46 36.43 0.46
CA VAL A 44 25.09 35.94 1.80
C VAL A 44 23.71 36.48 2.22
N LYS A 45 23.46 37.77 1.97
CA LYS A 45 22.16 38.39 2.30
C LYS A 45 21.02 37.78 1.46
N ASP A 46 21.23 37.57 0.17
CA ASP A 46 20.25 36.93 -0.72
C ASP A 46 19.99 35.48 -0.35
N LEU A 47 21.05 34.74 -0.02
CA LEU A 47 20.92 33.38 0.51
C LEU A 47 20.13 33.34 1.82
N THR A 48 20.40 34.30 2.70
CA THR A 48 19.67 34.39 4.00
C THR A 48 18.18 34.67 3.77
N ILE A 49 17.84 35.59 2.88
CA ILE A 49 16.45 35.90 2.51
C ILE A 49 15.77 34.67 1.93
N LYS A 50 16.37 34.01 0.92
CA LYS A 50 15.83 32.80 0.31
C LYS A 50 15.67 31.65 1.30
N THR A 51 16.61 31.53 2.25
CA THR A 51 16.54 30.49 3.28
C THR A 51 15.40 30.77 4.24
N ASN A 52 15.20 32.00 4.67
CA ASN A 52 14.11 32.41 5.54
C ASN A 52 12.76 32.21 4.84
N GLU A 53 12.59 32.58 3.58
CA GLU A 53 11.40 32.34 2.79
C GLU A 53 11.06 30.85 2.68
N ARG A 54 12.08 29.99 2.48
CA ARG A 54 11.89 28.53 2.49
C ARG A 54 11.50 27.98 3.86
N LEU A 55 12.11 28.48 4.92
CA LEU A 55 11.76 28.11 6.29
C LEU A 55 10.32 28.49 6.61
N ASP A 56 9.88 29.69 6.25
CA ASP A 56 8.50 30.14 6.41
C ASP A 56 7.53 29.27 5.62
N THR A 57 7.89 28.90 4.40
CA THR A 57 7.05 28.02 3.57
C THR A 57 6.94 26.62 4.19
N ILE A 58 8.05 26.08 4.68
CA ILE A 58 8.07 24.78 5.37
C ILE A 58 7.25 24.84 6.66
N ALA A 59 7.42 25.90 7.46
CA ALA A 59 6.67 26.09 8.70
C ALA A 59 5.14 26.15 8.45
N LYS A 60 4.71 26.90 7.42
CA LYS A 60 3.30 26.94 7.00
C LYS A 60 2.81 25.58 6.55
N GLY A 61 3.60 24.85 5.76
CA GLY A 61 3.27 23.49 5.32
C GLY A 61 3.15 22.50 6.48
N GLN A 62 3.99 22.62 7.50
CA GLN A 62 3.91 21.79 8.71
C GLN A 62 2.63 22.05 9.51
N ILE A 63 2.24 23.34 9.66
CA ILE A 63 0.99 23.70 10.34
C ILE A 63 -0.20 23.15 9.59
N GLU A 64 -0.23 23.30 8.25
CA GLU A 64 -1.29 22.75 7.41
C GLU A 64 -1.39 21.23 7.53
N LEU A 65 -0.25 20.54 7.47
CA LEU A 65 -0.20 19.08 7.64
C LEU A 65 -0.69 18.65 9.05
N ALA A 66 -0.33 19.40 10.09
CA ALA A 66 -0.79 19.12 11.45
C ALA A 66 -2.32 19.27 11.55
N ASN A 67 -2.90 20.29 10.92
CA ASN A 67 -4.34 20.52 10.87
C ASN A 67 -5.04 19.37 10.11
N GLN A 68 -4.50 18.93 8.96
CA GLN A 68 -5.03 17.80 8.21
C GLN A 68 -4.98 16.51 9.02
N ILE A 69 -3.89 16.24 9.73
CA ILE A 69 -3.78 15.09 10.63
C ILE A 69 -4.85 15.14 11.72
N GLN A 70 -5.09 16.31 12.29
CA GLN A 70 -6.14 16.46 13.32
C GLN A 70 -7.53 16.20 12.73
N THR A 71 -7.85 16.78 11.58
CA THR A 71 -9.13 16.55 10.88
C THR A 71 -9.33 15.06 10.58
N LEU A 72 -8.31 14.38 10.05
CA LEU A 72 -8.38 12.93 9.77
C LEU A 72 -8.56 12.09 11.03
N ARG A 73 -7.98 12.50 12.17
CA ARG A 73 -8.21 11.83 13.45
C ARG A 73 -9.64 11.98 13.93
N ASP A 74 -10.19 13.17 13.80
CA ASP A 74 -11.57 13.46 14.20
C ASP A 74 -12.57 12.71 13.31
N GLU A 75 -12.34 12.66 12.00
CA GLU A 75 -13.13 11.84 11.08
C GLU A 75 -13.03 10.35 11.40
N ASN A 76 -11.84 9.85 11.72
CA ASN A 76 -11.64 8.45 12.09
C ASN A 76 -12.37 8.10 13.39
N SER A 77 -12.32 9.00 14.38
CA SER A 77 -13.08 8.84 15.63
C SER A 77 -14.59 8.82 15.37
N ARG A 78 -15.08 9.72 14.54
CA ARG A 78 -16.48 9.77 14.14
C ARG A 78 -16.93 8.51 13.41
N LEU A 79 -16.12 8.03 12.44
CA LEU A 79 -16.41 6.81 11.70
C LEU A 79 -16.44 5.58 12.62
N ARG A 80 -15.52 5.49 13.58
CA ARG A 80 -15.54 4.42 14.59
C ARG A 80 -16.83 4.43 15.40
N GLY A 81 -17.27 5.59 15.87
CA GLY A 81 -18.54 5.72 16.58
C GLY A 81 -19.75 5.31 15.73
N GLN A 82 -19.75 5.64 14.43
CA GLN A 82 -20.80 5.18 13.51
C GLN A 82 -20.80 3.67 13.31
N VAL A 83 -19.62 3.05 13.17
CA VAL A 83 -19.47 1.58 13.06
C VAL A 83 -19.98 0.90 14.32
N GLU A 84 -19.70 1.44 15.50
CA GLU A 84 -20.15 0.89 16.78
C GLU A 84 -21.69 0.98 16.92
N THR A 85 -22.27 2.13 16.54
CA THR A 85 -23.73 2.31 16.51
C THR A 85 -24.40 1.32 15.55
N LEU A 86 -23.89 1.22 14.31
CA LEU A 86 -24.42 0.31 13.30
C LEU A 86 -24.28 -1.17 13.71
N SER A 87 -23.17 -1.51 14.38
CA SER A 87 -22.98 -2.86 14.95
C SER A 87 -24.04 -3.19 15.99
N TYR A 88 -24.32 -2.26 16.90
CA TYR A 88 -25.37 -2.42 17.89
C TYR A 88 -26.76 -2.56 17.27
N GLU A 89 -27.09 -1.71 16.28
CA GLU A 89 -28.37 -1.80 15.55
C GLU A 89 -28.51 -3.11 14.80
N LEU A 90 -27.42 -3.62 14.21
CA LEU A 90 -27.40 -4.91 13.52
C LEU A 90 -27.67 -6.07 14.48
N ASP A 91 -27.03 -6.06 15.65
CA ASP A 91 -27.23 -7.11 16.67
C ASP A 91 -28.66 -7.06 17.24
N ALA A 92 -29.19 -5.86 17.46
CA ALA A 92 -30.58 -5.68 17.86
C ALA A 92 -31.58 -6.17 16.77
N ALA A 93 -31.27 -5.95 15.49
CA ALA A 93 -32.07 -6.45 14.38
C ALA A 93 -32.01 -7.98 14.26
N LYS A 94 -30.81 -8.58 14.40
CA LYS A 94 -30.64 -10.05 14.43
C LYS A 94 -31.43 -10.70 15.56
N LYS A 95 -31.38 -10.10 16.75
CA LYS A 95 -32.14 -10.61 17.90
C LYS A 95 -33.64 -10.58 17.64
N ARG A 96 -34.17 -9.43 17.14
CA ARG A 96 -35.59 -9.32 16.75
C ARG A 96 -35.98 -10.36 15.70
N GLN A 97 -35.12 -10.64 14.74
CA GLN A 97 -35.33 -11.64 13.72
C GLN A 97 -35.41 -13.06 14.34
N GLN A 98 -34.48 -13.40 15.26
CA GLN A 98 -34.52 -14.68 15.98
C GLN A 98 -35.79 -14.82 16.80
N ASP A 99 -36.17 -13.80 17.55
CA ASP A 99 -37.41 -13.81 18.37
C ASP A 99 -38.65 -14.02 17.47
N PHE A 100 -38.66 -13.40 16.28
CA PHE A 100 -39.72 -13.58 15.30
C PHE A 100 -39.79 -15.03 14.75
N TYR A 101 -38.63 -15.65 14.46
CA TYR A 101 -38.60 -17.05 14.02
C TYR A 101 -39.07 -18.02 15.11
N VAL A 102 -38.71 -17.75 16.37
CA VAL A 102 -39.16 -18.59 17.52
C VAL A 102 -40.69 -18.45 17.70
N ASP A 103 -41.24 -17.24 17.57
CA ASP A 103 -42.71 -17.04 17.64
C ASP A 103 -43.43 -17.73 16.49
N LEU A 104 -42.91 -17.62 15.26
CA LEU A 104 -43.44 -18.32 14.09
C LEU A 104 -43.45 -19.84 14.27
N ASP A 105 -42.32 -20.43 14.70
CA ASP A 105 -42.18 -21.87 14.95
C ASP A 105 -43.17 -22.35 16.03
N GLY A 106 -43.28 -21.56 17.10
CA GLY A 106 -44.27 -21.83 18.17
C GLY A 106 -45.74 -21.76 17.69
N ARG A 107 -46.05 -20.87 16.76
CA ARG A 107 -47.40 -20.78 16.15
C ARG A 107 -47.65 -21.90 15.14
N LEU A 108 -46.64 -22.25 14.34
CA LEU A 108 -46.74 -23.38 13.39
C LEU A 108 -46.99 -24.70 14.12
N ARG A 109 -46.23 -24.99 15.21
CA ARG A 109 -46.44 -26.17 16.03
C ARG A 109 -47.84 -26.25 16.65
N LYS A 110 -48.48 -25.13 16.94
CA LYS A 110 -49.87 -25.10 17.42
C LYS A 110 -50.91 -25.38 16.34
N LEU A 111 -50.53 -25.17 15.07
CA LEU A 111 -51.40 -25.40 13.91
C LEU A 111 -51.21 -26.78 13.26
N GLU A 112 -50.10 -27.48 13.56
CA GLU A 112 -49.90 -28.85 13.12
C GLU A 112 -50.85 -29.79 13.89
N PRO A 113 -51.73 -30.56 13.21
CA PRO A 113 -52.57 -31.53 13.87
C PRO A 113 -51.68 -32.59 14.51
N GLN A 114 -51.91 -32.88 15.79
CA GLN A 114 -51.22 -33.94 16.52
C GLN A 114 -51.55 -35.31 15.87
N THR A 115 -50.73 -35.71 14.90
CA THR A 115 -50.69 -37.12 14.49
C THR A 115 -49.86 -37.88 15.50
N THR A 116 -50.54 -38.63 16.35
CA THR A 116 -49.96 -39.61 17.29
C THR A 116 -49.00 -40.53 16.53
N PRO A 117 -47.82 -40.82 17.06
CA PRO A 117 -46.92 -41.82 16.45
C PRO A 117 -47.45 -43.22 16.74
N SER A 118 -47.85 -43.91 15.71
CA SER A 118 -48.03 -45.36 15.76
C SER A 118 -46.66 -46.02 15.66
N ALA A 119 -46.25 -46.67 16.72
CA ALA A 119 -45.12 -47.58 16.77
C ALA A 119 -45.37 -48.78 15.87
N ASP A 120 -44.38 -49.16 15.09
CA ASP A 120 -43.91 -50.46 14.73
C ASP A 120 -43.38 -50.55 13.33
N ALA A 121 -42.06 -50.65 13.24
CA ALA A 121 -41.40 -51.64 12.39
C ALA A 121 -39.88 -51.54 12.48
N LYS A 122 -39.29 -52.65 12.81
CA LYS A 122 -37.90 -53.00 13.07
C LYS A 122 -37.07 -53.08 11.75
N PRO A 123 -35.74 -53.09 11.81
CA PRO A 123 -34.82 -52.73 10.73
C PRO A 123 -34.45 -53.89 9.81
N ALA A 124 -34.05 -53.55 8.59
CA ALA A 124 -33.26 -54.43 7.73
C ALA A 124 -32.15 -53.63 7.03
N ASP A 125 -31.06 -54.00 7.27
CA ASP A 125 -29.67 -54.17 6.89
C ASP A 125 -29.35 -54.00 5.38
N GLU A 126 -28.03 -53.67 5.18
CA GLU A 126 -27.17 -53.78 4.00
C GLU A 126 -27.03 -52.60 3.03
N SER A 127 -25.98 -51.85 3.34
CA SER A 127 -24.76 -51.57 2.53
C SER A 127 -24.86 -51.50 0.99
N LYS A 128 -24.63 -50.30 0.44
CA LYS A 128 -23.64 -50.08 -0.63
C LYS A 128 -23.37 -48.60 -0.81
N PRO A 129 -22.09 -48.18 -1.09
CA PRO A 129 -21.75 -46.76 -1.19
C PRO A 129 -22.23 -46.22 -2.54
N ALA A 130 -23.22 -45.34 -2.48
CA ALA A 130 -23.54 -44.49 -3.62
C ALA A 130 -22.55 -43.33 -3.69
N VAL A 131 -21.90 -43.23 -4.82
CA VAL A 131 -21.09 -42.07 -5.25
C VAL A 131 -21.95 -40.83 -5.07
N GLU A 132 -21.61 -40.01 -4.09
CA GLU A 132 -22.26 -38.71 -3.87
C GLU A 132 -21.98 -37.82 -5.07
N ALA A 133 -22.98 -37.56 -5.87
CA ALA A 133 -23.02 -36.41 -6.75
C ALA A 133 -22.88 -35.15 -5.91
N PRO A 134 -22.18 -34.09 -6.39
CA PRO A 134 -21.94 -32.88 -5.58
C PRO A 134 -23.29 -32.29 -5.20
N LYS A 135 -23.66 -32.42 -3.90
CA LYS A 135 -24.72 -31.64 -3.30
C LYS A 135 -24.46 -30.18 -3.59
N LYS A 136 -25.35 -29.54 -4.32
CA LYS A 136 -25.45 -28.10 -4.42
C LYS A 136 -25.67 -27.62 -2.98
N VAL A 137 -24.57 -27.22 -2.32
CA VAL A 137 -24.59 -26.65 -0.98
C VAL A 137 -25.43 -25.40 -1.12
N VAL A 138 -26.60 -25.37 -0.48
CA VAL A 138 -27.36 -24.15 -0.29
C VAL A 138 -26.45 -23.27 0.54
N SER A 139 -25.81 -22.31 -0.12
CA SER A 139 -24.86 -21.42 0.54
C SER A 139 -25.63 -20.57 1.55
N ASP A 140 -25.26 -20.71 2.82
CA ASP A 140 -25.73 -19.83 3.88
C ASP A 140 -24.92 -18.50 3.76
N PRO A 141 -25.54 -17.37 3.34
CA PRO A 141 -24.84 -16.11 3.16
C PRO A 141 -24.13 -15.62 4.44
N ALA A 142 -24.65 -16.02 5.61
CA ALA A 142 -24.04 -15.68 6.88
C ALA A 142 -22.78 -16.53 7.15
N ALA A 143 -22.75 -17.78 6.69
CA ALA A 143 -21.55 -18.62 6.76
C ALA A 143 -20.47 -18.09 5.80
N GLU A 144 -20.85 -17.77 4.56
CA GLU A 144 -19.92 -17.15 3.58
C GLU A 144 -19.28 -15.86 4.10
N THR A 145 -20.09 -14.98 4.70
CA THR A 145 -19.59 -13.74 5.29
C THR A 145 -18.59 -14.01 6.41
N ARG A 146 -18.87 -14.95 7.31
CA ARG A 146 -17.96 -15.32 8.41
C ARG A 146 -16.63 -15.89 7.90
N GLU A 147 -16.66 -16.75 6.90
CA GLU A 147 -15.44 -17.32 6.30
C GLU A 147 -14.59 -16.25 5.61
N TYR A 148 -15.22 -15.37 4.85
CA TYR A 148 -14.55 -14.24 4.20
C TYR A 148 -13.94 -13.29 5.23
N GLU A 149 -14.66 -12.93 6.29
CA GLU A 149 -14.15 -12.05 7.35
C GLU A 149 -13.01 -12.70 8.13
N ALA A 150 -13.06 -14.02 8.37
CA ALA A 150 -11.96 -14.75 8.99
C ALA A 150 -10.67 -14.66 8.14
N ALA A 151 -10.79 -14.85 6.82
CA ALA A 151 -9.67 -14.67 5.89
C ALA A 151 -9.12 -13.23 5.89
N LEU A 152 -10.01 -12.23 5.93
CA LEU A 152 -9.65 -10.82 5.99
C LEU A 152 -8.93 -10.46 7.30
N ASN A 153 -9.36 -11.04 8.42
CA ASN A 153 -8.70 -10.85 9.71
C ASN A 153 -7.28 -11.46 9.74
N LEU A 154 -7.07 -12.60 9.08
CA LEU A 154 -5.72 -13.14 8.89
C LEU A 154 -4.83 -12.18 8.10
N PHE A 155 -5.36 -11.56 7.04
CA PHE A 155 -4.64 -10.57 6.24
C PHE A 155 -4.28 -9.33 7.08
N ARG A 156 -5.23 -8.79 7.86
CA ARG A 156 -5.03 -7.65 8.76
C ARG A 156 -3.99 -7.95 9.86
N ALA A 157 -3.93 -9.21 10.31
CA ALA A 157 -2.94 -9.68 11.25
C ALA A 157 -1.56 -9.95 10.63
N ASN A 158 -1.35 -9.59 9.34
CA ASN A 158 -0.13 -9.84 8.56
C ASN A 158 0.21 -11.34 8.39
N ARG A 159 -0.75 -12.24 8.62
CA ARG A 159 -0.63 -13.68 8.40
C ARG A 159 -0.91 -14.01 6.93
N PHE A 160 -0.13 -13.44 6.03
CA PHE A 160 -0.43 -13.44 4.59
C PHE A 160 -0.48 -14.83 3.96
N LYS A 161 0.33 -15.78 4.42
CA LYS A 161 0.32 -17.16 3.93
C LYS A 161 -1.02 -17.85 4.24
N GLU A 162 -1.50 -17.67 5.46
CA GLU A 162 -2.77 -18.24 5.92
C GLU A 162 -3.95 -17.52 5.30
N ALA A 163 -3.88 -16.19 5.17
CA ALA A 163 -4.88 -15.40 4.48
C ALA A 163 -5.03 -15.84 3.01
N ALA A 164 -3.92 -16.06 2.30
CA ALA A 164 -3.96 -16.55 0.93
C ALA A 164 -4.65 -17.91 0.83
N ALA A 165 -4.30 -18.86 1.70
CA ALA A 165 -4.93 -20.17 1.73
C ALA A 165 -6.45 -20.09 2.05
N ALA A 166 -6.84 -19.22 2.99
CA ALA A 166 -8.23 -19.02 3.37
C ALA A 166 -9.05 -18.38 2.25
N PHE A 167 -8.53 -17.33 1.58
CA PHE A 167 -9.23 -16.72 0.44
C PHE A 167 -9.33 -17.68 -0.75
N GLU A 168 -8.31 -18.49 -1.01
CA GLU A 168 -8.34 -19.50 -2.06
C GLU A 168 -9.37 -20.58 -1.76
N ALA A 169 -9.45 -21.05 -0.50
CA ALA A 169 -10.45 -22.02 -0.05
C ALA A 169 -11.87 -21.44 -0.18
N PHE A 170 -12.08 -20.21 0.28
CA PHE A 170 -13.35 -19.50 0.13
C PHE A 170 -13.79 -19.40 -1.34
N ALA A 171 -12.90 -18.92 -2.22
CA ALA A 171 -13.24 -18.75 -3.64
C ALA A 171 -13.56 -20.08 -4.34
N ARG A 172 -13.01 -21.20 -3.87
CA ARG A 172 -13.32 -22.56 -4.35
C ARG A 172 -14.64 -23.08 -3.81
N ALA A 173 -14.93 -22.83 -2.54
CA ALA A 173 -16.15 -23.30 -1.89
C ALA A 173 -17.39 -22.50 -2.35
N HIS A 174 -17.22 -21.22 -2.63
CA HIS A 174 -18.29 -20.27 -2.93
C HIS A 174 -18.07 -19.55 -4.28
N PRO A 175 -18.01 -20.27 -5.41
CA PRO A 175 -17.68 -19.68 -6.72
C PRO A 175 -18.70 -18.62 -7.17
N ASP A 176 -19.96 -18.75 -6.76
CA ASP A 176 -21.08 -17.90 -7.15
C ASP A 176 -21.38 -16.81 -6.12
N SER A 177 -20.62 -16.73 -5.01
CA SER A 177 -20.80 -15.71 -3.98
C SER A 177 -20.46 -14.32 -4.50
N THR A 178 -21.21 -13.33 -4.06
CA THR A 178 -20.93 -11.91 -4.33
C THR A 178 -19.61 -11.43 -3.71
N LEU A 179 -19.07 -12.17 -2.74
CA LEU A 179 -17.79 -11.90 -2.08
C LEU A 179 -16.59 -12.51 -2.84
N THR A 180 -16.83 -13.46 -3.74
CA THR A 180 -15.75 -14.16 -4.47
C THR A 180 -14.84 -13.23 -5.28
N PRO A 181 -15.33 -12.20 -5.98
CA PRO A 181 -14.45 -11.22 -6.62
C PRO A 181 -13.53 -10.52 -5.62
N SER A 182 -14.08 -10.11 -4.47
CA SER A 182 -13.29 -9.49 -3.40
C SER A 182 -12.28 -10.45 -2.78
N ALA A 183 -12.61 -11.74 -2.65
CA ALA A 183 -11.70 -12.76 -2.17
C ALA A 183 -10.49 -12.93 -3.11
N TYR A 184 -10.69 -12.95 -4.42
CA TYR A 184 -9.58 -12.98 -5.38
C TYR A 184 -8.72 -11.71 -5.33
N TYR A 185 -9.31 -10.55 -5.09
CA TYR A 185 -8.54 -9.31 -4.88
C TYR A 185 -7.61 -9.41 -3.67
N TRP A 186 -8.12 -9.87 -2.53
CA TRP A 186 -7.32 -10.03 -1.32
C TRP A 186 -6.33 -11.18 -1.41
N LEU A 187 -6.66 -12.26 -2.12
CA LEU A 187 -5.72 -13.33 -2.45
C LEU A 187 -4.50 -12.79 -3.21
N GLY A 188 -4.75 -11.96 -4.23
CA GLY A 188 -3.67 -11.30 -4.96
C GLY A 188 -2.82 -10.40 -4.08
N ASN A 189 -3.45 -9.61 -3.20
CA ASN A 189 -2.73 -8.77 -2.25
C ASN A 189 -1.92 -9.59 -1.23
N ALA A 190 -2.43 -10.73 -0.76
CA ALA A 190 -1.71 -11.61 0.13
C ALA A 190 -0.45 -12.20 -0.53
N HIS A 191 -0.56 -12.64 -1.79
CA HIS A 191 0.59 -13.11 -2.57
C HIS A 191 1.60 -11.98 -2.83
N TYR A 192 1.14 -10.76 -3.11
CA TYR A 192 2.02 -9.60 -3.26
C TYR A 192 2.80 -9.31 -1.97
N SER A 193 2.12 -9.36 -0.82
CA SER A 193 2.78 -9.20 0.49
C SER A 193 3.80 -10.28 0.79
N LEU A 194 3.61 -11.49 0.24
CA LEU A 194 4.57 -12.61 0.29
C LEU A 194 5.69 -12.50 -0.77
N ARG A 195 5.75 -11.41 -1.55
CA ARG A 195 6.68 -11.22 -2.68
C ARG A 195 6.51 -12.26 -3.81
N ASP A 196 5.38 -12.93 -3.87
CA ASP A 196 5.03 -13.85 -4.96
C ASP A 196 4.23 -13.11 -6.03
N CYS A 197 4.92 -12.27 -6.80
CA CYS A 197 4.31 -11.46 -7.86
C CYS A 197 3.65 -12.33 -8.95
N LYS A 198 4.13 -13.55 -9.20
CA LYS A 198 3.51 -14.44 -10.21
C LYS A 198 2.10 -14.83 -9.79
N LYS A 199 1.96 -15.37 -8.58
CA LYS A 199 0.64 -15.75 -8.04
C LYS A 199 -0.26 -14.53 -7.80
N ALA A 200 0.30 -13.39 -7.43
CA ALA A 200 -0.46 -12.15 -7.29
C ALA A 200 -1.08 -11.73 -8.63
N ILE A 201 -0.32 -11.78 -9.73
CA ILE A 201 -0.83 -11.50 -11.09
C ILE A 201 -1.94 -12.48 -11.46
N ASP A 202 -1.76 -13.78 -11.21
CA ASP A 202 -2.75 -14.79 -11.57
C ASP A 202 -4.08 -14.58 -10.84
N ALA A 203 -4.02 -14.28 -9.54
CA ALA A 203 -5.21 -13.97 -8.74
C ALA A 203 -5.90 -12.68 -9.18
N HIS A 204 -5.14 -11.59 -9.33
CA HIS A 204 -5.70 -10.29 -9.74
C HIS A 204 -6.29 -10.30 -11.14
N ARG A 205 -5.74 -11.10 -12.08
CA ARG A 205 -6.19 -11.18 -13.47
C ARG A 205 -7.64 -11.69 -13.59
N LEU A 206 -8.11 -12.45 -12.60
CA LEU A 206 -9.48 -12.98 -12.61
C LEU A 206 -10.53 -11.88 -12.49
N LEU A 207 -10.25 -10.77 -11.78
CA LEU A 207 -11.23 -9.69 -11.62
C LEU A 207 -11.59 -9.01 -12.93
N PRO A 208 -10.67 -8.42 -13.71
CA PRO A 208 -10.99 -7.75 -14.95
C PRO A 208 -11.48 -8.71 -16.04
N SER A 209 -11.24 -10.03 -15.90
CA SER A 209 -11.70 -11.03 -16.84
C SER A 209 -13.10 -11.55 -16.55
N LYS A 210 -13.39 -11.93 -15.29
CA LYS A 210 -14.68 -12.52 -14.91
C LYS A 210 -15.67 -11.48 -14.37
N TRP A 211 -15.19 -10.46 -13.70
CA TRP A 211 -16.02 -9.42 -13.05
C TRP A 211 -15.56 -8.01 -13.42
N PRO A 212 -15.62 -7.64 -14.73
CA PRO A 212 -15.10 -6.35 -15.18
C PRO A 212 -15.82 -5.13 -14.57
N ALA A 213 -17.07 -5.27 -14.15
CA ALA A 213 -17.84 -4.21 -13.48
C ALA A 213 -17.58 -4.13 -11.97
N HIS A 214 -16.80 -5.04 -11.39
CA HIS A 214 -16.54 -5.02 -9.96
C HIS A 214 -15.64 -3.83 -9.58
N ALA A 215 -15.97 -3.14 -8.48
CA ALA A 215 -15.27 -1.93 -8.03
C ALA A 215 -13.74 -2.09 -7.84
N LYS A 216 -13.27 -3.32 -7.56
CA LYS A 216 -11.84 -3.63 -7.39
C LYS A 216 -11.13 -4.04 -8.68
N ALA A 217 -11.83 -4.13 -9.83
CA ALA A 217 -11.19 -4.52 -11.09
C ALA A 217 -10.12 -3.51 -11.59
N PRO A 218 -10.33 -2.18 -11.48
CA PRO A 218 -9.29 -1.21 -11.79
C PRO A 218 -8.05 -1.32 -10.88
N ASP A 219 -8.27 -1.49 -9.57
CA ASP A 219 -7.18 -1.65 -8.60
C ASP A 219 -6.38 -2.94 -8.87
N ALA A 220 -7.06 -4.02 -9.25
CA ALA A 220 -6.42 -5.28 -9.62
C ALA A 220 -5.49 -5.11 -10.84
N LEU A 221 -5.91 -4.38 -11.88
CA LEU A 221 -5.03 -4.06 -13.02
C LEU A 221 -3.81 -3.24 -12.62
N LEU A 222 -3.98 -2.27 -11.72
CA LEU A 222 -2.86 -1.48 -11.21
C LEU A 222 -1.85 -2.35 -10.45
N ASN A 223 -2.34 -3.29 -9.64
CA ASN A 223 -1.51 -4.25 -8.89
C ASN A 223 -0.79 -5.23 -9.84
N ILE A 224 -1.45 -5.71 -10.90
CA ILE A 224 -0.81 -6.51 -11.95
C ILE A 224 0.36 -5.75 -12.57
N ALA A 225 0.15 -4.49 -12.97
CA ALA A 225 1.20 -3.67 -13.56
C ALA A 225 2.37 -3.44 -12.58
N THR A 226 2.08 -3.27 -11.28
CA THR A 226 3.11 -3.16 -10.25
C THR A 226 3.93 -4.43 -10.13
N CYS A 227 3.28 -5.60 -10.06
CA CYS A 227 3.96 -6.89 -10.03
C CYS A 227 4.79 -7.14 -11.30
N GLN A 228 4.29 -6.76 -12.48
CA GLN A 228 5.04 -6.88 -13.74
C GLN A 228 6.30 -6.00 -13.74
N GLN A 229 6.23 -4.79 -13.18
CA GLN A 229 7.42 -3.93 -12.99
C GLN A 229 8.44 -4.58 -12.05
N GLU A 230 8.01 -5.16 -10.93
CA GLU A 230 8.90 -5.87 -9.99
C GLU A 230 9.54 -7.11 -10.61
N LEU A 231 8.86 -7.75 -11.57
CA LEU A 231 9.38 -8.87 -12.36
C LEU A 231 10.24 -8.42 -13.57
N ALA A 232 10.52 -7.12 -13.71
CA ALA A 232 11.23 -6.51 -14.83
C ALA A 232 10.51 -6.67 -16.20
N ASP A 233 9.21 -6.99 -16.21
CA ASP A 233 8.37 -7.01 -17.41
C ASP A 233 7.79 -5.61 -17.68
N ALA A 234 8.66 -4.68 -18.07
CA ALA A 234 8.27 -3.30 -18.37
C ALA A 234 7.26 -3.21 -19.51
N LYS A 235 7.36 -4.10 -20.51
CA LYS A 235 6.46 -4.13 -21.67
C LYS A 235 5.05 -4.57 -21.24
N GLY A 236 4.95 -5.62 -20.46
CA GLY A 236 3.68 -6.09 -19.90
C GLY A 236 3.05 -5.07 -18.99
N ALA A 237 3.84 -4.45 -18.10
CA ALA A 237 3.36 -3.42 -17.20
C ALA A 237 2.77 -2.23 -17.96
N LYS A 238 3.45 -1.74 -19.02
CA LYS A 238 2.95 -0.65 -19.86
C LYS A 238 1.62 -1.03 -20.51
N ALA A 239 1.53 -2.20 -21.15
CA ALA A 239 0.31 -2.68 -21.79
C ALA A 239 -0.86 -2.83 -20.79
N THR A 240 -0.57 -3.27 -19.56
CA THR A 240 -1.59 -3.38 -18.49
C THR A 240 -2.08 -2.01 -18.04
N LEU A 241 -1.18 -1.02 -17.89
CA LEU A 241 -1.55 0.36 -17.54
C LEU A 241 -2.38 1.02 -18.65
N GLU A 242 -2.04 0.82 -19.92
CA GLU A 242 -2.82 1.29 -21.06
C GLU A 242 -4.22 0.67 -21.06
N THR A 243 -4.32 -0.62 -20.82
CA THR A 243 -5.61 -1.33 -20.67
C THR A 243 -6.45 -0.77 -19.53
N LEU A 244 -5.83 -0.48 -18.38
CA LEU A 244 -6.50 0.12 -17.22
C LEU A 244 -7.11 1.49 -17.59
N VAL A 245 -6.32 2.36 -18.23
CA VAL A 245 -6.78 3.71 -18.64
C VAL A 245 -7.91 3.63 -19.67
N ALA A 246 -7.83 2.68 -20.61
CA ALA A 246 -8.84 2.51 -21.65
C ALA A 246 -10.16 1.95 -21.10
N ARG A 247 -10.11 0.95 -20.20
CA ARG A 247 -11.32 0.28 -19.69
C ARG A 247 -11.98 0.98 -18.52
N TYR A 248 -11.22 1.73 -17.72
CA TYR A 248 -11.70 2.36 -16.47
C TYR A 248 -11.22 3.81 -16.35
N PRO A 249 -11.50 4.69 -17.34
CA PRO A 249 -10.88 6.01 -17.47
C PRO A 249 -11.08 6.92 -16.27
N ASP A 250 -12.21 6.77 -15.54
CA ASP A 250 -12.64 7.62 -14.42
C ASP A 250 -12.22 7.08 -13.05
N SER A 251 -11.53 5.92 -13.00
CA SER A 251 -11.08 5.34 -11.74
C SER A 251 -9.85 6.07 -11.18
N ALA A 252 -9.70 6.06 -9.85
CA ALA A 252 -8.49 6.55 -9.17
C ALA A 252 -7.25 5.77 -9.63
N ALA A 253 -7.40 4.46 -9.89
CA ALA A 253 -6.34 3.61 -10.42
C ALA A 253 -5.89 4.08 -11.82
N ALA A 254 -6.82 4.50 -12.70
CA ALA A 254 -6.47 5.04 -14.01
C ALA A 254 -5.72 6.37 -13.93
N SER A 255 -6.04 7.22 -12.96
CA SER A 255 -5.29 8.45 -12.71
C SER A 255 -3.84 8.15 -12.35
N THR A 256 -3.61 7.16 -11.48
CA THR A 256 -2.28 6.67 -11.13
C THR A 256 -1.57 6.04 -12.34
N ALA A 257 -2.29 5.26 -13.16
CA ALA A 257 -1.75 4.65 -14.37
C ALA A 257 -1.29 5.71 -15.39
N LYS A 258 -2.10 6.75 -15.63
CA LYS A 258 -1.73 7.90 -16.49
C LYS A 258 -0.45 8.58 -16.04
N GLN A 259 -0.23 8.73 -14.73
CA GLN A 259 1.01 9.30 -14.18
C GLN A 259 2.22 8.38 -14.40
N ARG A 260 2.05 7.06 -14.23
CA ARG A 260 3.13 6.08 -14.45
C ARG A 260 3.53 5.93 -15.92
N LEU A 261 2.59 6.10 -16.85
CA LEU A 261 2.83 6.04 -18.30
C LEU A 261 3.59 7.26 -18.84
N LYS A 262 3.64 8.37 -18.10
CA LYS A 262 4.39 9.59 -18.48
C LYS A 262 5.88 9.55 -18.07
N LYS A 263 6.25 8.63 -17.22
CA LYS A 263 7.65 8.42 -16.76
C LYS A 263 8.38 7.42 -17.63
#